data_b70c4103f1c404b259501843dc08b74c
#
_entry.id   b70c4103f1c404b259501843dc08b74c
#
_cell.length_a   1.000
_cell.length_b   1.000
_cell.length_c   1.000
_cell.angle_alpha   90.00
_cell.angle_beta   90.00
_cell.angle_gamma   90.00
#
_symmetry.space_group_name_H-M   'P 1'
#
loop_
_entity.id
_entity.type
_entity.pdbx_description
1 polymer ?
#
loop_
_entity_poly.entity_id
_entity_poly.type
_entity_poly.pdbx_seq_one_letter_code
_entity_poly.pdbx_strand_id
1 'polypeptide(L)'
;SRVGHPSDKIINEERLYSKVNGWTLSGAIDRQEINNDVLTIVDYKVTSAWSVIFGKPEWENQLNCYAYLCKQKYLNTNIKVGSLKICAILRDWNRREAERKEDYPQAPIVFVNITLWDDDKLDSYISRRISEHQDAQVNYDIDGSFPLCTNDERWRKKNSWAVKKVKLKRALKVFGDEASALIFQKEYQKHRLHENDRTEIEFRGGEYTRCQGNYCSV
;
A
#
# COMPACT_ATOMS: atom_id res chain seq x y z
N SER A 1 -27.99 18.27 20.08
CA SER A 1 -27.45 17.21 20.94
C SER A 1 -27.91 15.86 20.39
N ARG A 2 -27.01 15.07 19.82
CA ARG A 2 -27.31 13.67 19.48
C ARG A 2 -27.39 12.89 20.80
N VAL A 3 -28.55 12.41 21.14
CA VAL A 3 -28.73 11.39 22.19
C VAL A 3 -28.09 10.11 21.64
N GLY A 4 -26.90 9.73 22.16
CA GLY A 4 -26.23 8.48 21.74
C GLY A 4 -27.09 7.27 22.15
N HIS A 5 -27.11 6.26 21.30
CA HIS A 5 -27.72 4.96 21.64
C HIS A 5 -26.90 4.32 22.78
N PRO A 6 -27.50 3.59 23.74
CA PRO A 6 -26.76 2.93 24.84
C PRO A 6 -25.61 2.01 24.41
N SER A 7 -25.61 1.54 23.15
CA SER A 7 -24.56 0.72 22.55
C SER A 7 -23.46 1.52 21.85
N ASP A 8 -23.59 2.86 21.74
CA ASP A 8 -22.61 3.68 21.06
C ASP A 8 -21.32 3.74 21.89
N LYS A 9 -20.21 3.32 21.29
CA LYS A 9 -18.93 3.19 21.98
C LYS A 9 -17.77 3.52 21.06
N ILE A 10 -16.78 4.22 21.61
CA ILE A 10 -15.49 4.44 20.97
C ILE A 10 -14.42 3.71 21.78
N ILE A 11 -13.61 2.89 21.11
CA ILE A 11 -12.48 2.18 21.69
C ILE A 11 -11.23 2.60 20.93
N ASN A 12 -10.21 3.07 21.65
CA ASN A 12 -8.94 3.50 21.06
C ASN A 12 -7.82 2.54 21.50
N GLU A 13 -6.86 2.30 20.60
CA GLU A 13 -5.61 1.58 20.84
C GLU A 13 -5.80 0.19 21.47
N GLU A 14 -6.73 -0.57 20.95
CA GLU A 14 -6.99 -1.91 21.46
C GLU A 14 -6.23 -2.97 20.68
N ARG A 15 -5.47 -3.82 21.42
CA ARG A 15 -4.82 -4.99 20.84
C ARG A 15 -5.73 -6.20 20.94
N LEU A 16 -6.02 -6.82 19.81
CA LEU A 16 -6.81 -8.03 19.70
C LEU A 16 -5.95 -9.23 19.32
N TYR A 17 -6.43 -10.43 19.67
CA TYR A 17 -5.78 -11.70 19.43
C TYR A 17 -6.77 -12.74 18.93
N SER A 18 -6.34 -13.60 17.99
CA SER A 18 -7.09 -14.76 17.54
C SER A 18 -6.15 -15.93 17.26
N LYS A 19 -6.63 -17.15 17.50
CA LYS A 19 -5.90 -18.37 17.11
C LYS A 19 -6.28 -18.78 15.70
N VAL A 20 -5.28 -18.98 14.86
CA VAL A 20 -5.45 -19.46 13.47
C VAL A 20 -4.37 -20.50 13.20
N ASN A 21 -4.77 -21.70 12.79
CA ASN A 21 -3.89 -22.82 12.48
C ASN A 21 -2.82 -23.07 13.57
N GLY A 22 -3.22 -22.94 14.85
CA GLY A 22 -2.34 -23.10 16.00
C GLY A 22 -1.47 -21.90 16.37
N TRP A 23 -1.32 -20.92 15.46
CA TRP A 23 -0.60 -19.67 15.73
C TRP A 23 -1.51 -18.57 16.25
N THR A 24 -0.90 -17.52 16.82
CA THR A 24 -1.63 -16.35 17.32
C THR A 24 -1.47 -15.19 16.36
N LEU A 25 -2.56 -14.81 15.70
CA LEU A 25 -2.66 -13.54 15.00
C LEU A 25 -2.97 -12.44 16.00
N SER A 26 -2.26 -11.31 15.96
CA SER A 26 -2.58 -10.15 16.77
C SER A 26 -2.50 -8.85 15.98
N GLY A 27 -3.28 -7.86 16.39
CA GLY A 27 -3.26 -6.52 15.80
C GLY A 27 -3.69 -5.47 16.83
N ALA A 28 -3.01 -4.33 16.84
CA ALA A 28 -3.41 -3.15 17.59
C ALA A 28 -4.22 -2.25 16.66
N ILE A 29 -5.47 -1.97 17.02
CA ILE A 29 -6.40 -1.17 16.24
C ILE A 29 -6.45 0.22 16.83
N ASP A 30 -6.14 1.24 16.03
CA ASP A 30 -6.06 2.61 16.51
C ASP A 30 -7.40 3.11 17.05
N ARG A 31 -8.49 2.83 16.31
CA ARG A 31 -9.82 3.29 16.70
C ARG A 31 -10.92 2.38 16.17
N GLN A 32 -11.87 2.06 17.05
CA GLN A 32 -13.11 1.35 16.77
C GLN A 32 -14.30 2.23 17.17
N GLU A 33 -15.24 2.42 16.28
CA GLU A 33 -16.46 3.20 16.51
C GLU A 33 -17.68 2.26 16.33
N ILE A 34 -18.42 2.04 17.40
CA ILE A 34 -19.63 1.21 17.37
C ILE A 34 -20.82 2.16 17.46
N ASN A 35 -21.70 2.11 16.45
CA ASN A 35 -22.93 2.86 16.40
C ASN A 35 -24.07 1.95 15.94
N ASN A 36 -25.09 1.77 16.74
CA ASN A 36 -26.23 0.87 16.43
C ASN A 36 -25.76 -0.53 16.01
N ASP A 37 -24.87 -1.13 16.76
CA ASP A 37 -24.25 -2.44 16.50
C ASP A 37 -23.43 -2.55 15.21
N VAL A 38 -23.17 -1.43 14.54
CA VAL A 38 -22.28 -1.36 13.38
C VAL A 38 -20.92 -0.83 13.81
N LEU A 39 -19.88 -1.64 13.60
CA LEU A 39 -18.49 -1.29 13.89
C LEU A 39 -17.81 -0.67 12.67
N THR A 40 -17.27 0.52 12.84
CA THR A 40 -16.33 1.14 11.92
C THR A 40 -14.91 1.04 12.50
N ILE A 41 -13.98 0.52 11.72
CA ILE A 41 -12.55 0.47 12.06
C ILE A 41 -11.87 1.65 11.37
N VAL A 42 -11.13 2.46 12.14
CA VAL A 42 -10.35 3.59 11.62
C VAL A 42 -8.89 3.40 12.01
N ASP A 43 -8.00 3.56 11.03
CA ASP A 43 -6.55 3.51 11.22
C ASP A 43 -5.94 4.84 10.75
N TYR A 44 -5.04 5.40 11.54
CA TYR A 44 -4.41 6.70 11.28
C TYR A 44 -3.10 6.52 10.49
N LYS A 45 -2.97 7.25 9.38
CA LYS A 45 -1.75 7.21 8.55
C LYS A 45 -1.24 8.61 8.25
N VAL A 46 -0.02 8.91 8.67
CA VAL A 46 0.72 10.08 8.17
C VAL A 46 1.34 9.69 6.84
N THR A 47 0.88 10.29 5.75
CA THR A 47 1.23 9.85 4.39
C THR A 47 1.31 11.02 3.41
N SER A 48 1.56 10.73 2.13
CA SER A 48 1.52 11.73 1.06
C SER A 48 0.14 11.79 0.38
N ALA A 49 -0.16 12.93 -0.26
CA ALA A 49 -1.36 13.09 -1.08
C ALA A 49 -1.43 12.03 -2.19
N TRP A 50 -0.30 11.65 -2.79
CA TRP A 50 -0.20 10.60 -3.80
C TRP A 50 -0.66 9.22 -3.30
N SER A 51 -0.42 8.92 -2.03
CA SER A 51 -0.89 7.66 -1.44
C SER A 51 -2.41 7.55 -1.36
N VAL A 52 -3.09 8.68 -1.24
CA VAL A 52 -4.56 8.73 -1.25
C VAL A 52 -5.09 8.63 -2.68
N ILE A 53 -4.46 9.33 -3.64
CA ILE A 53 -4.87 9.34 -5.04
C ILE A 53 -4.73 7.95 -5.68
N PHE A 54 -3.62 7.26 -5.45
CA PHE A 54 -3.34 5.96 -6.07
C PHE A 54 -3.72 4.76 -5.19
N GLY A 55 -4.06 4.98 -3.93
CA GLY A 55 -4.31 3.92 -2.97
C GLY A 55 -3.04 3.16 -2.57
N LYS A 56 -3.18 2.28 -1.60
CA LYS A 56 -2.14 1.35 -1.16
C LYS A 56 -2.75 0.00 -0.80
N PRO A 57 -2.37 -1.09 -1.49
CA PRO A 57 -2.86 -2.43 -1.18
C PRO A 57 -2.62 -2.86 0.27
N GLU A 58 -1.55 -2.35 0.89
CA GLU A 58 -1.21 -2.65 2.27
C GLU A 58 -2.26 -2.15 3.26
N TRP A 59 -2.95 -1.04 2.94
CA TRP A 59 -4.04 -0.52 3.76
C TRP A 59 -5.24 -1.46 3.77
N GLU A 60 -5.59 -1.98 2.59
CA GLU A 60 -6.69 -2.94 2.45
C GLU A 60 -6.38 -4.23 3.22
N ASN A 61 -5.17 -4.78 3.05
CA ASN A 61 -4.74 -5.97 3.76
C ASN A 61 -4.76 -5.77 5.28
N GLN A 62 -4.20 -4.68 5.78
CA GLN A 62 -4.11 -4.39 7.21
C GLN A 62 -5.50 -4.25 7.84
N LEU A 63 -6.38 -3.44 7.24
CA LEU A 63 -7.70 -3.20 7.82
C LEU A 63 -8.59 -4.45 7.76
N ASN A 64 -8.44 -5.29 6.74
CA ASN A 64 -9.14 -6.56 6.68
C ASN A 64 -8.62 -7.56 7.72
N CYS A 65 -7.32 -7.58 8.03
CA CYS A 65 -6.81 -8.33 9.19
C CYS A 65 -7.45 -7.85 10.50
N TYR A 66 -7.62 -6.54 10.68
CA TYR A 66 -8.31 -5.98 11.84
C TYR A 66 -9.80 -6.35 11.85
N ALA A 67 -10.46 -6.34 10.68
CA ALA A 67 -11.85 -6.80 10.55
C ALA A 67 -12.01 -8.25 11.00
N TYR A 68 -11.08 -9.14 10.60
CA TYR A 68 -11.06 -10.53 11.06
C TYR A 68 -10.97 -10.61 12.59
N LEU A 69 -10.04 -9.92 13.22
CA LEU A 69 -9.87 -9.91 14.67
C LEU A 69 -11.12 -9.37 15.39
N CYS A 70 -11.75 -8.33 14.85
CA CYS A 70 -13.00 -7.79 15.39
C CYS A 70 -14.16 -8.79 15.23
N LYS A 71 -14.30 -9.46 14.09
CA LYS A 71 -15.31 -10.49 13.88
C LYS A 71 -15.17 -11.61 14.89
N GLN A 72 -13.94 -12.05 15.18
CA GLN A 72 -13.69 -13.06 16.22
C GLN A 72 -14.06 -12.56 17.63
N LYS A 73 -13.70 -11.32 17.96
CA LYS A 73 -14.03 -10.71 19.25
C LYS A 73 -15.54 -10.59 19.48
N TYR A 74 -16.27 -10.21 18.46
CA TYR A 74 -17.72 -9.93 18.54
C TYR A 74 -18.60 -11.07 18.04
N LEU A 75 -18.04 -12.28 17.84
CA LEU A 75 -18.76 -13.43 17.25
C LEU A 75 -20.08 -13.76 17.92
N ASN A 76 -20.16 -13.62 19.26
CA ASN A 76 -21.36 -13.92 20.05
C ASN A 76 -22.15 -12.66 20.43
N THR A 77 -22.06 -11.60 19.65
CA THR A 77 -22.78 -10.34 19.86
C THR A 77 -23.53 -9.94 18.59
N ASN A 78 -24.35 -8.88 18.67
CA ASN A 78 -25.00 -8.30 17.51
C ASN A 78 -24.08 -7.38 16.70
N ILE A 79 -22.89 -7.04 17.23
CA ILE A 79 -21.96 -6.09 16.60
C ILE A 79 -21.36 -6.71 15.34
N LYS A 80 -21.48 -5.98 14.22
CA LYS A 80 -20.94 -6.40 12.93
C LYS A 80 -19.98 -5.34 12.38
N VAL A 81 -18.88 -5.79 11.81
CA VAL A 81 -17.97 -4.89 11.06
C VAL A 81 -18.71 -4.41 9.82
N GLY A 82 -18.96 -3.11 9.72
CA GLY A 82 -19.68 -2.49 8.62
C GLY A 82 -18.83 -1.62 7.72
N SER A 83 -17.72 -1.02 8.23
CA SER A 83 -16.84 -0.20 7.40
C SER A 83 -15.41 -0.13 7.90
N LEU A 84 -14.51 0.08 6.95
CA LEU A 84 -13.07 0.24 7.17
C LEU A 84 -12.63 1.58 6.61
N LYS A 85 -11.87 2.35 7.37
CA LYS A 85 -11.42 3.69 6.96
C LYS A 85 -9.97 3.94 7.33
N ILE A 86 -9.23 4.56 6.42
CA ILE A 86 -7.96 5.21 6.73
C ILE A 86 -8.23 6.69 6.98
N CYS A 87 -7.81 7.21 8.13
CA CYS A 87 -7.69 8.64 8.38
C CYS A 87 -6.30 9.09 7.93
N ALA A 88 -6.20 9.59 6.71
CA ALA A 88 -4.94 10.01 6.12
C ALA A 88 -4.63 11.47 6.48
N ILE A 89 -3.50 11.68 7.17
CA ILE A 89 -2.93 12.99 7.50
C ILE A 89 -1.83 13.27 6.47
N LEU A 90 -2.07 14.24 5.58
CA LEU A 90 -1.24 14.49 4.41
C LEU A 90 -0.11 15.48 4.72
N ARG A 91 1.11 14.97 4.89
CA ARG A 91 2.29 15.77 5.25
C ARG A 91 2.77 16.72 4.14
N ASP A 92 2.38 16.46 2.89
CA ASP A 92 2.76 17.21 1.68
C ASP A 92 1.55 17.88 1.01
N TRP A 93 0.43 18.02 1.74
CA TRP A 93 -0.75 18.67 1.21
C TRP A 93 -0.47 20.12 0.83
N ASN A 94 -1.00 20.54 -0.32
CA ASN A 94 -0.79 21.88 -0.84
C ASN A 94 -2.13 22.49 -1.26
N ARG A 95 -2.47 23.63 -0.66
CA ARG A 95 -3.71 24.35 -0.92
C ARG A 95 -3.86 24.75 -2.39
N ARG A 96 -2.78 25.22 -3.03
CA ARG A 96 -2.83 25.65 -4.44
C ARG A 96 -3.09 24.50 -5.39
N GLU A 97 -2.60 23.29 -5.06
CA GLU A 97 -2.90 22.09 -5.84
C GLU A 97 -4.37 21.69 -5.66
N ALA A 98 -4.91 21.76 -4.45
CA ALA A 98 -6.32 21.48 -4.17
C ALA A 98 -7.26 22.44 -4.91
N GLU A 99 -6.92 23.72 -5.01
CA GLU A 99 -7.70 24.72 -5.75
C GLU A 99 -7.64 24.53 -7.28
N ARG A 100 -6.64 23.81 -7.79
CA ARG A 100 -6.40 23.66 -9.25
C ARG A 100 -6.77 22.29 -9.80
N LYS A 101 -6.84 21.27 -8.97
CA LYS A 101 -7.02 19.87 -9.39
C LYS A 101 -8.12 19.21 -8.56
N GLU A 102 -9.17 18.78 -9.24
CA GLU A 102 -10.32 18.12 -8.59
C GLU A 102 -9.95 16.74 -8.01
N ASP A 103 -9.02 16.03 -8.63
CA ASP A 103 -8.53 14.71 -8.21
C ASP A 103 -7.52 14.79 -7.05
N TYR A 104 -7.08 15.99 -6.67
CA TYR A 104 -6.20 16.20 -5.51
C TYR A 104 -7.02 16.30 -4.21
N PRO A 105 -6.53 15.75 -3.07
CA PRO A 105 -7.24 15.85 -1.80
C PRO A 105 -7.58 17.29 -1.41
N GLN A 106 -8.86 17.57 -1.14
CA GLN A 106 -9.34 18.92 -0.90
C GLN A 106 -9.05 19.42 0.53
N ALA A 107 -8.57 18.55 1.41
CA ALA A 107 -8.20 18.87 2.79
C ALA A 107 -6.91 18.13 3.21
N PRO A 108 -6.16 18.67 4.20
CA PRO A 108 -4.94 18.02 4.71
C PRO A 108 -5.21 16.74 5.50
N ILE A 109 -6.46 16.51 5.92
CA ILE A 109 -6.91 15.27 6.57
C ILE A 109 -8.12 14.77 5.79
N VAL A 110 -8.02 13.54 5.30
CA VAL A 110 -9.09 12.89 4.52
C VAL A 110 -9.35 11.48 5.01
N PHE A 111 -10.61 11.06 4.92
CA PHE A 111 -10.98 9.67 5.16
C PHE A 111 -11.04 8.92 3.84
N VAL A 112 -10.30 7.82 3.76
CA VAL A 112 -10.32 6.88 2.62
C VAL A 112 -11.09 5.64 3.02
N ASN A 113 -12.17 5.34 2.32
CA ASN A 113 -12.92 4.11 2.53
C ASN A 113 -12.13 2.94 1.96
N ILE A 114 -12.03 1.87 2.72
CA ILE A 114 -11.35 0.63 2.35
C ILE A 114 -12.40 -0.46 2.15
N THR A 115 -12.22 -1.25 1.10
CA THR A 115 -13.12 -2.36 0.81
C THR A 115 -13.07 -3.41 1.92
N LEU A 116 -14.21 -3.68 2.55
CA LEU A 116 -14.36 -4.80 3.46
C LEU A 116 -14.55 -6.08 2.63
N TRP A 117 -13.70 -7.07 2.86
CA TRP A 117 -13.82 -8.37 2.20
C TRP A 117 -14.98 -9.18 2.78
N ASP A 118 -15.54 -10.06 1.95
CA ASP A 118 -16.44 -11.10 2.42
C ASP A 118 -15.70 -12.10 3.32
N ASP A 119 -16.47 -12.93 4.02
CA ASP A 119 -15.92 -13.86 5.02
C ASP A 119 -15.02 -14.90 4.38
N ASP A 120 -15.37 -15.43 3.20
CA ASP A 120 -14.60 -16.46 2.50
C ASP A 120 -13.23 -15.93 2.07
N LYS A 121 -13.17 -14.73 1.50
CA LYS A 121 -11.93 -14.08 1.11
C LYS A 121 -11.06 -13.77 2.34
N LEU A 122 -11.68 -13.32 3.41
CA LEU A 122 -11.02 -12.94 4.64
C LEU A 122 -10.36 -14.15 5.31
N ASP A 123 -11.13 -15.23 5.50
CA ASP A 123 -10.64 -16.48 6.11
C ASP A 123 -9.55 -17.14 5.24
N SER A 124 -9.76 -17.18 3.93
CA SER A 124 -8.77 -17.73 2.99
C SER A 124 -7.46 -16.95 3.02
N TYR A 125 -7.54 -15.62 3.04
CA TYR A 125 -6.34 -14.76 3.10
C TYR A 125 -5.57 -14.99 4.41
N ILE A 126 -6.25 -14.94 5.56
CA ILE A 126 -5.62 -15.12 6.88
C ILE A 126 -5.00 -16.50 7.01
N SER A 127 -5.76 -17.57 6.69
CA SER A 127 -5.26 -18.95 6.76
C SER A 127 -4.04 -19.15 5.87
N ARG A 128 -4.09 -18.69 4.63
CA ARG A 128 -2.96 -18.79 3.70
C ARG A 128 -1.73 -18.05 4.22
N ARG A 129 -1.87 -16.81 4.69
CA ARG A 129 -0.74 -16.04 5.21
C ARG A 129 -0.10 -16.69 6.44
N ILE A 130 -0.90 -17.24 7.34
CA ILE A 130 -0.39 -17.98 8.50
C ILE A 130 0.37 -19.24 8.05
N SER A 131 -0.20 -20.00 7.11
CA SER A 131 0.50 -21.20 6.58
C SER A 131 1.82 -20.85 5.90
N GLU A 132 1.87 -19.79 5.10
CA GLU A 132 3.12 -19.32 4.47
C GLU A 132 4.20 -18.98 5.52
N HIS A 133 3.80 -18.37 6.65
CA HIS A 133 4.74 -18.10 7.75
C HIS A 133 5.16 -19.37 8.50
N GLN A 134 4.27 -20.35 8.66
CA GLN A 134 4.60 -21.64 9.26
C GLN A 134 5.60 -22.42 8.39
N ASP A 135 5.36 -22.46 7.08
CA ASP A 135 6.27 -23.11 6.12
C ASP A 135 7.65 -22.42 6.12
N ALA A 136 7.67 -21.09 6.18
CA ALA A 136 8.93 -20.35 6.28
C ALA A 136 9.69 -20.66 7.58
N GLN A 137 8.99 -20.83 8.70
CA GLN A 137 9.61 -21.23 9.98
C GLN A 137 10.19 -22.65 9.89
N VAL A 138 9.44 -23.59 9.30
CA VAL A 138 9.91 -24.97 9.12
C VAL A 138 11.18 -25.01 8.25
N ASN A 139 11.21 -24.28 7.14
CA ASN A 139 12.39 -24.21 6.27
C ASN A 139 13.60 -23.62 7.02
N TYR A 140 13.38 -22.57 7.78
CA TYR A 140 14.44 -21.96 8.59
C TYR A 140 14.99 -22.93 9.64
N ASP A 141 14.13 -23.70 10.30
CA ASP A 141 14.54 -24.69 11.32
C ASP A 141 15.32 -25.86 10.71
N ILE A 142 15.08 -26.18 9.41
CA ILE A 142 15.77 -27.27 8.70
C ILE A 142 17.16 -26.84 8.20
N ASP A 143 17.25 -25.71 7.51
CA ASP A 143 18.46 -25.30 6.78
C ASP A 143 18.86 -23.82 6.92
N GLY A 144 18.11 -23.04 7.71
CA GLY A 144 18.34 -21.61 7.90
C GLY A 144 17.86 -20.74 6.73
N SER A 145 17.11 -21.31 5.77
CA SER A 145 16.64 -20.58 4.61
C SER A 145 15.27 -19.92 4.84
N PHE A 146 15.07 -18.79 4.19
CA PHE A 146 13.76 -18.13 4.09
C PHE A 146 13.31 -18.08 2.62
N PRO A 147 12.00 -18.18 2.35
CA PRO A 147 11.48 -17.94 1.02
C PRO A 147 11.77 -16.50 0.60
N LEU A 148 12.16 -16.32 -0.67
CA LEU A 148 12.39 -14.99 -1.21
C LEU A 148 11.10 -14.18 -1.21
N CYS A 149 11.20 -12.90 -0.78
CA CYS A 149 10.12 -11.96 -0.93
C CYS A 149 9.72 -11.77 -2.39
N THR A 150 8.46 -11.54 -2.65
CA THR A 150 7.93 -11.26 -3.99
C THR A 150 8.50 -9.96 -4.56
N ASN A 151 8.36 -9.75 -5.85
CA ASN A 151 8.78 -8.51 -6.50
C ASN A 151 8.09 -7.27 -5.89
N ASP A 152 6.81 -7.39 -5.53
CA ASP A 152 6.04 -6.30 -4.91
C ASP A 152 6.52 -6.01 -3.50
N GLU A 153 6.76 -7.04 -2.69
CA GLU A 153 7.32 -6.90 -1.34
C GLU A 153 8.72 -6.28 -1.34
N ARG A 154 9.50 -6.55 -2.39
CA ARG A 154 10.85 -5.99 -2.60
C ARG A 154 10.83 -4.61 -3.27
N TRP A 155 9.66 -4.05 -3.60
CA TRP A 155 9.46 -2.81 -4.34
C TRP A 155 10.29 -2.77 -5.62
N ARG A 156 10.12 -3.80 -6.45
CA ARG A 156 10.85 -3.89 -7.70
C ARG A 156 10.44 -2.79 -8.66
N LYS A 157 11.36 -1.88 -8.96
CA LYS A 157 11.20 -0.96 -10.10
C LYS A 157 11.28 -1.75 -11.40
N LYS A 158 10.41 -1.42 -12.34
CA LYS A 158 10.46 -2.00 -13.70
C LYS A 158 11.70 -1.48 -14.43
N ASN A 159 12.17 -2.28 -15.41
CA ASN A 159 13.16 -1.80 -16.37
C ASN A 159 12.63 -0.57 -17.10
N SER A 160 13.51 0.33 -17.46
CA SER A 160 13.14 1.53 -18.22
C SER A 160 14.25 1.92 -19.20
N TRP A 161 13.86 2.69 -20.22
CA TRP A 161 14.73 3.17 -21.27
C TRP A 161 14.65 4.70 -21.29
N ALA A 162 15.75 5.36 -20.93
CA ALA A 162 15.81 6.80 -20.83
C ALA A 162 16.43 7.38 -22.12
N VAL A 163 15.67 8.19 -22.84
CA VAL A 163 16.20 8.98 -23.97
C VAL A 163 16.80 10.24 -23.40
N LYS A 164 18.09 10.46 -23.58
CA LYS A 164 18.82 11.63 -23.11
C LYS A 164 19.67 12.23 -24.22
N LYS A 165 20.02 13.51 -24.13
CA LYS A 165 21.03 14.10 -24.99
C LYS A 165 22.41 13.56 -24.61
N VAL A 166 23.21 13.26 -25.63
CA VAL A 166 24.63 12.86 -25.40
C VAL A 166 25.32 13.91 -24.52
N LYS A 167 26.08 13.44 -23.52
CA LYS A 167 26.76 14.24 -22.50
C LYS A 167 25.87 14.87 -21.40
N LEU A 168 24.54 14.73 -21.45
CA LEU A 168 23.68 15.21 -20.39
C LEU A 168 23.20 14.06 -19.49
N LYS A 169 23.20 14.30 -18.18
CA LYS A 169 22.71 13.31 -17.20
C LYS A 169 21.17 13.22 -17.16
N ARG A 170 20.47 14.33 -17.43
CA ARG A 170 19.00 14.40 -17.36
C ARG A 170 18.37 13.79 -18.60
N ALA A 171 17.47 12.83 -18.40
CA ALA A 171 16.65 12.28 -19.48
C ALA A 171 15.67 13.33 -20.03
N LEU A 172 15.47 13.30 -21.35
CA LEU A 172 14.38 14.03 -22.01
C LEU A 172 13.05 13.37 -21.70
N LYS A 173 13.03 12.02 -21.81
CA LYS A 173 11.86 11.19 -21.51
C LYS A 173 12.30 9.77 -21.13
N VAL A 174 11.49 9.09 -20.31
CA VAL A 174 11.71 7.70 -19.87
C VAL A 174 10.53 6.86 -20.32
N PHE A 175 10.81 5.65 -20.81
CA PHE A 175 9.83 4.71 -21.36
C PHE A 175 9.92 3.37 -20.65
N GLY A 176 8.81 2.62 -20.65
CA GLY A 176 8.74 1.29 -20.08
C GLY A 176 9.25 0.18 -21.02
N ASP A 177 9.49 0.50 -22.31
CA ASP A 177 9.98 -0.41 -23.31
C ASP A 177 10.92 0.30 -24.30
N GLU A 178 11.79 -0.49 -24.92
CA GLU A 178 12.82 0.01 -25.84
C GLU A 178 12.21 0.55 -27.15
N ALA A 179 11.15 -0.10 -27.64
CA ALA A 179 10.54 0.27 -28.92
C ALA A 179 9.96 1.69 -28.86
N SER A 180 9.26 2.03 -27.78
CA SER A 180 8.76 3.39 -27.53
C SER A 180 9.88 4.42 -27.42
N ALA A 181 10.98 4.05 -26.76
CA ALA A 181 12.15 4.91 -26.65
C ALA A 181 12.80 5.20 -28.02
N LEU A 182 12.93 4.16 -28.87
CA LEU A 182 13.45 4.28 -30.22
C LEU A 182 12.58 5.16 -31.13
N ILE A 183 11.26 4.99 -31.05
CA ILE A 183 10.30 5.81 -31.81
C ILE A 183 10.48 7.28 -31.41
N PHE A 184 10.44 7.56 -30.11
CA PHE A 184 10.64 8.92 -29.61
C PHE A 184 11.99 9.51 -30.01
N GLN A 185 13.07 8.73 -29.93
CA GLN A 185 14.41 9.16 -30.34
C GLN A 185 14.43 9.58 -31.82
N LYS A 186 13.87 8.72 -32.70
CA LYS A 186 13.80 9.02 -34.14
C LYS A 186 12.99 10.27 -34.45
N GLU A 187 11.84 10.45 -33.81
CA GLU A 187 11.00 11.65 -33.97
C GLU A 187 11.71 12.90 -33.45
N TYR A 188 12.34 12.79 -32.29
CA TYR A 188 13.10 13.90 -31.70
C TYR A 188 14.26 14.37 -32.60
N GLN A 189 14.99 13.44 -33.24
CA GLN A 189 16.13 13.73 -34.11
C GLN A 189 15.70 14.25 -35.49
N LYS A 190 14.50 13.86 -35.99
CA LYS A 190 14.02 14.24 -37.32
C LYS A 190 13.97 15.75 -37.57
N HIS A 191 13.77 16.54 -36.56
CA HIS A 191 13.63 18.00 -36.63
C HIS A 191 14.81 18.78 -36.05
N ARG A 192 15.94 18.12 -35.73
CA ARG A 192 17.08 18.73 -35.02
C ARG A 192 18.41 18.31 -35.66
N LEU A 193 19.04 19.27 -36.33
CA LEU A 193 20.23 19.03 -37.14
C LEU A 193 21.54 19.36 -36.41
N HIS A 194 21.51 19.92 -35.18
CA HIS A 194 22.69 20.28 -34.44
C HIS A 194 23.33 19.09 -33.73
N GLU A 195 24.64 19.01 -33.75
CA GLU A 195 25.41 17.95 -33.09
C GLU A 195 25.11 17.85 -31.59
N ASN A 196 24.81 18.98 -30.95
CA ASN A 196 24.42 19.06 -29.54
C ASN A 196 22.99 18.45 -29.23
N ASP A 197 22.20 18.13 -30.27
CA ASP A 197 20.91 17.54 -30.13
C ASP A 197 20.90 16.01 -30.32
N ARG A 198 22.10 15.43 -30.54
CA ARG A 198 22.22 13.96 -30.57
C ARG A 198 21.73 13.35 -29.28
N THR A 199 20.93 12.30 -29.42
CA THR A 199 20.36 11.56 -28.29
C THR A 199 20.86 10.13 -28.27
N GLU A 200 20.94 9.60 -27.06
CA GLU A 200 21.23 8.19 -26.80
C GLU A 200 20.14 7.59 -25.93
N ILE A 201 19.97 6.27 -26.02
CA ILE A 201 19.07 5.52 -25.17
C ILE A 201 19.91 4.81 -24.12
N GLU A 202 19.59 5.09 -22.86
CA GLU A 202 20.20 4.45 -21.70
C GLU A 202 19.21 3.42 -21.13
N PHE A 203 19.60 2.16 -21.13
CA PHE A 203 18.87 1.13 -20.41
C PHE A 203 19.11 1.29 -18.91
N ARG A 204 18.02 1.29 -18.15
CA ARG A 204 18.03 1.32 -16.68
C ARG A 204 17.36 0.06 -16.17
N GLY A 205 18.19 -0.87 -15.68
CA GLY A 205 17.71 -2.11 -15.06
C GLY A 205 16.82 -1.83 -13.85
N GLY A 206 15.82 -2.65 -13.70
CA GLY A 206 14.95 -2.56 -12.51
C GLY A 206 15.73 -2.94 -11.25
N GLU A 207 15.43 -2.25 -10.16
CA GLU A 207 16.08 -2.41 -8.87
C GLU A 207 15.08 -2.82 -7.79
N TYR A 208 15.53 -3.58 -6.80
CA TYR A 208 14.76 -3.91 -5.61
C TYR A 208 15.02 -2.85 -4.53
N THR A 209 14.24 -1.76 -4.55
CA THR A 209 14.54 -0.58 -3.72
C THR A 209 14.37 -0.79 -2.23
N ARG A 210 13.50 -1.73 -1.80
CA ARG A 210 13.34 -2.08 -0.39
C ARG A 210 14.54 -2.84 0.17
N CYS A 211 15.25 -3.59 -0.68
CA CYS A 211 16.42 -4.39 -0.30
C CYS A 211 17.75 -3.64 -0.43
N GLN A 212 17.71 -2.35 -0.77
CA GLN A 212 18.91 -1.52 -0.83
C GLN A 212 19.30 -1.05 0.58
N GLY A 213 20.57 -1.17 0.92
CA GLY A 213 21.09 -0.83 2.24
C GLY A 213 21.13 -2.01 3.22
N ASN A 214 21.42 -1.71 4.48
CA ASN A 214 21.64 -2.71 5.53
C ASN A 214 20.36 -3.02 6.33
N TYR A 215 19.18 -2.84 5.74
CA TYR A 215 17.90 -3.03 6.44
C TYR A 215 17.37 -4.46 6.34
N CYS A 216 17.90 -5.27 5.44
CA CYS A 216 17.51 -6.65 5.24
C CYS A 216 18.75 -7.53 5.40
N SER A 217 18.70 -8.46 6.34
CA SER A 217 19.78 -9.42 6.63
C SER A 217 19.62 -10.76 5.91
N VAL A 218 18.68 -10.85 4.97
CA VAL A 218 18.39 -12.05 4.18
C VAL A 218 18.99 -11.93 2.79
#